data_2a5c2fc1334525955fe156a2859ec53e
#
_entry.id   2a5c2fc1334525955fe156a2859ec53e
#
_cell.length_a   1.000
_cell.length_b   1.000
_cell.length_c   1.000
_cell.angle_alpha   90.00
_cell.angle_beta   90.00
_cell.angle_gamma   90.00
#
_symmetry.space_group_name_H-M   'P 1'
#
loop_
_entity.id
_entity.type
_entity.pdbx_description
1 polymer ?
#
loop_
_entity_poly.entity_id
_entity_poly.type
_entity_poly.pdbx_seq_one_letter_code
_entity_poly.pdbx_strand_id
1 'polypeptide(L)'
;MLSGWGVKIKVRNMRSRSDLVIMDGRNSFHEQSSTYSFRPRRIPYDSIIVDGHSGYISLQAFHWLSRNKIPVFILNYDGSLISSVLPPMPVKADLRAAQFDSCKDPEKKFKIAYEIVKAKIQRNRDVLKWLGVRYDIAKHARRVDKEALALSKARTVNDARIVEGRVAQYYWLAIQSIVPETFCFQSRIVKSHQYNASDPFNLCLNYAYGVIEGYVRKAVNIVGLEPSVGFLHEFSGSQTKESLVYDLQEPFRWLGDIATVKAFESGSLDLKDFYFTGDDYRYHIEIDAKRHFLELLKDRFNSGVTYKDKTWKWDTVILCKTQELTRSLLRESDSVEFANPAPCPRRSDSLALRQRILELSAEEARKIGIGKSTLHYLRKNVQDGQSFKTYRKVLQKLGIGSRTR
;
A
#
# COMPACT_ATOMS: atom_id res chain seq x y z
N MET A 1 13.83 6.27 -3.02
CA MET A 1 13.89 6.00 -1.57
C MET A 1 15.31 5.98 -1.14
N LEU A 2 15.61 6.35 0.09
CA LEU A 2 16.94 6.44 0.69
C LEU A 2 16.95 5.57 1.94
N SER A 3 17.94 4.70 2.09
CA SER A 3 18.03 3.78 3.24
C SER A 3 19.48 3.55 3.66
N GLY A 4 19.67 3.05 4.89
CA GLY A 4 21.00 2.75 5.42
C GLY A 4 21.64 3.90 6.22
N TRP A 5 22.94 3.78 6.45
CA TRP A 5 23.71 4.70 7.31
C TRP A 5 24.28 5.86 6.51
N GLY A 6 24.17 7.07 7.06
CA GLY A 6 24.85 8.25 6.52
C GLY A 6 24.13 8.89 5.34
N VAL A 7 22.78 8.82 5.26
CA VAL A 7 21.97 9.53 4.26
C VAL A 7 22.24 11.03 4.34
N LYS A 8 22.52 11.68 3.21
CA LYS A 8 22.79 13.12 3.16
C LYS A 8 21.98 13.77 2.05
N ILE A 9 21.22 14.80 2.40
CA ILE A 9 20.47 15.62 1.44
C ILE A 9 20.94 17.07 1.60
N LYS A 10 21.59 17.61 0.58
CA LYS A 10 22.16 18.97 0.59
C LYS A 10 21.97 19.66 -0.74
N VAL A 11 22.19 20.97 -0.76
CA VAL A 11 22.21 21.77 -1.99
C VAL A 11 23.66 22.06 -2.37
N ARG A 12 23.98 21.92 -3.65
CA ARG A 12 25.21 22.41 -4.24
C ARG A 12 24.88 23.67 -5.03
N ASN A 13 25.42 24.80 -4.55
CA ASN A 13 25.28 26.07 -5.26
C ASN A 13 26.28 26.13 -6.41
N MET A 14 25.78 26.45 -7.58
CA MET A 14 26.55 26.74 -8.80
C MET A 14 26.35 28.22 -9.14
N ARG A 15 27.19 28.79 -10.03
CA ARG A 15 27.12 30.22 -10.37
C ARG A 15 25.73 30.69 -10.80
N SER A 16 24.97 29.84 -11.51
CA SER A 16 23.66 30.19 -12.06
C SER A 16 22.48 29.39 -11.51
N ARG A 17 22.73 28.39 -10.64
CA ARG A 17 21.68 27.50 -10.13
C ARG A 17 22.09 26.76 -8.85
N SER A 18 21.10 26.20 -8.16
CA SER A 18 21.30 25.36 -6.99
C SER A 18 20.73 23.97 -7.23
N ASP A 19 21.58 22.97 -7.28
CA ASP A 19 21.19 21.56 -7.53
C ASP A 19 21.02 20.83 -6.18
N LEU A 20 19.96 20.02 -6.06
CA LEU A 20 19.80 19.10 -4.94
C LEU A 20 20.75 17.94 -5.12
N VAL A 21 21.56 17.66 -4.13
CA VAL A 21 22.46 16.50 -4.08
C VAL A 21 21.99 15.56 -2.98
N ILE A 22 21.70 14.33 -3.36
CA ILE A 22 21.28 13.28 -2.47
C ILE A 22 22.36 12.20 -2.47
N MET A 23 22.84 11.85 -1.30
CA MET A 23 23.69 10.68 -1.08
C MET A 23 22.86 9.64 -0.32
N ASP A 24 22.70 8.47 -0.90
CA ASP A 24 22.02 7.34 -0.25
C ASP A 24 22.86 6.81 0.92
N GLY A 25 22.23 6.12 1.85
CA GLY A 25 22.93 5.48 2.94
C GLY A 25 23.77 4.29 2.47
N ARG A 26 24.60 3.78 3.36
CA ARG A 26 25.46 2.61 3.15
C ARG A 26 24.99 1.45 4.02
N ASN A 27 25.16 0.22 3.53
CA ASN A 27 24.87 -0.99 4.30
C ASN A 27 26.06 -1.38 5.17
N SER A 28 27.27 -1.03 4.75
CA SER A 28 28.51 -1.29 5.47
C SER A 28 29.50 -0.12 5.34
N PHE A 29 30.53 -0.10 6.18
CA PHE A 29 31.59 0.92 6.12
C PHE A 29 32.42 0.86 4.83
N HIS A 30 32.43 -0.28 4.14
CA HIS A 30 33.21 -0.49 2.92
C HIS A 30 32.42 -0.17 1.64
N GLU A 31 31.11 0.04 1.73
CA GLU A 31 30.27 0.33 0.59
C GLU A 31 30.34 1.82 0.20
N GLN A 32 30.38 2.10 -1.09
CA GLN A 32 30.29 3.47 -1.60
C GLN A 32 28.83 3.90 -1.71
N SER A 33 28.51 5.07 -1.13
CA SER A 33 27.18 5.67 -1.25
C SER A 33 26.87 6.10 -2.68
N SER A 34 25.73 5.74 -3.19
CA SER A 34 25.22 6.27 -4.45
C SER A 34 24.89 7.76 -4.29
N THR A 35 25.33 8.57 -5.26
CA THR A 35 25.09 10.01 -5.24
C THR A 35 24.26 10.43 -6.45
N TYR A 36 23.19 11.15 -6.20
CA TYR A 36 22.27 11.66 -7.21
C TYR A 36 22.28 13.19 -7.19
N SER A 37 22.14 13.83 -8.35
CA SER A 37 22.05 15.29 -8.45
C SER A 37 20.86 15.69 -9.33
N PHE A 38 20.03 16.59 -8.82
CA PHE A 38 18.80 17.02 -9.47
C PHE A 38 18.75 18.54 -9.63
N ARG A 39 18.40 18.97 -10.84
CA ARG A 39 18.13 20.38 -11.13
C ARG A 39 16.74 20.78 -10.64
N PRO A 40 16.50 22.05 -10.29
CA PRO A 40 15.15 22.54 -10.00
C PRO A 40 14.16 22.17 -11.10
N ARG A 41 12.95 21.74 -10.73
CA ARG A 41 11.87 21.31 -11.65
C ARG A 41 12.20 20.12 -12.55
N ARG A 42 13.35 19.43 -12.36
CA ARG A 42 13.76 18.25 -13.15
C ARG A 42 14.04 17.03 -12.27
N ILE A 43 13.54 17.01 -11.06
CA ILE A 43 13.51 15.81 -10.25
C ILE A 43 12.35 14.91 -10.72
N PRO A 44 12.61 13.65 -11.12
CA PRO A 44 11.59 12.76 -11.65
C PRO A 44 10.77 12.07 -10.57
N TYR A 45 10.84 12.53 -9.33
CA TYR A 45 10.21 11.94 -8.17
C TYR A 45 9.21 12.88 -7.52
N ASP A 46 8.06 12.32 -7.10
CA ASP A 46 6.97 13.06 -6.46
C ASP A 46 7.15 13.17 -4.94
N SER A 47 8.08 12.40 -4.36
CA SER A 47 8.38 12.38 -2.93
C SER A 47 9.74 11.73 -2.67
N ILE A 48 10.29 11.97 -1.49
CA ILE A 48 11.47 11.28 -0.97
C ILE A 48 11.05 10.54 0.29
N ILE A 49 11.34 9.25 0.34
CA ILE A 49 11.17 8.43 1.54
C ILE A 49 12.56 8.16 2.11
N VAL A 50 12.77 8.49 3.36
CA VAL A 50 14.01 8.26 4.10
C VAL A 50 13.75 7.19 5.16
N ASP A 51 14.43 6.08 5.04
CA ASP A 51 14.48 5.00 6.00
C ASP A 51 15.93 4.81 6.46
N GLY A 52 16.53 5.90 6.87
CA GLY A 52 17.92 5.96 7.29
C GLY A 52 18.04 6.21 8.79
N HIS A 53 18.93 5.45 9.44
CA HIS A 53 19.15 5.57 10.88
C HIS A 53 20.15 6.67 11.26
N SER A 54 20.88 7.21 10.27
CA SER A 54 21.81 8.32 10.47
C SER A 54 21.93 9.17 9.22
N GLY A 55 22.33 10.41 9.42
CA GLY A 55 22.55 11.34 8.31
C GLY A 55 22.04 12.74 8.63
N TYR A 56 21.88 13.58 7.60
CA TYR A 56 21.33 14.91 7.75
C TYR A 56 20.65 15.42 6.49
N ILE A 57 19.73 16.34 6.69
CA ILE A 57 19.12 17.16 5.63
C ILE A 57 19.46 18.61 5.94
N SER A 58 20.12 19.32 5.00
CA SER A 58 20.48 20.72 5.20
C SER A 58 19.26 21.64 5.10
N LEU A 59 19.27 22.79 5.79
CA LEU A 59 18.19 23.78 5.68
C LEU A 59 17.99 24.26 4.24
N GLN A 60 19.07 24.41 3.47
CA GLN A 60 18.96 24.74 2.05
C GLN A 60 18.26 23.65 1.27
N ALA A 61 18.46 22.37 1.62
CA ALA A 61 17.74 21.25 1.00
C ALA A 61 16.24 21.30 1.33
N PHE A 62 15.86 21.60 2.55
CA PHE A 62 14.45 21.81 2.91
C PHE A 62 13.81 22.95 2.10
N HIS A 63 14.50 24.09 1.98
CA HIS A 63 14.03 25.21 1.15
C HIS A 63 13.88 24.79 -0.32
N TRP A 64 14.87 24.05 -0.85
CA TRP A 64 14.85 23.58 -2.24
C TRP A 64 13.68 22.63 -2.48
N LEU A 65 13.50 21.63 -1.59
CA LEU A 65 12.43 20.62 -1.67
C LEU A 65 11.05 21.27 -1.58
N SER A 66 10.87 22.20 -0.61
CA SER A 66 9.62 22.94 -0.43
C SER A 66 9.23 23.74 -1.67
N ARG A 67 10.20 24.49 -2.27
CA ARG A 67 9.97 25.26 -3.51
C ARG A 67 9.62 24.39 -4.71
N ASN A 68 10.14 23.17 -4.74
CA ASN A 68 9.85 22.18 -5.81
C ASN A 68 8.65 21.29 -5.47
N LYS A 69 7.98 21.52 -4.34
CA LYS A 69 6.79 20.75 -3.87
C LYS A 69 7.08 19.26 -3.69
N ILE A 70 8.30 18.91 -3.28
CA ILE A 70 8.72 17.53 -3.03
C ILE A 70 8.65 17.26 -1.52
N PRO A 71 7.68 16.46 -1.04
CA PRO A 71 7.61 16.04 0.36
C PRO A 71 8.73 15.06 0.70
N VAL A 72 9.12 15.04 1.98
CA VAL A 72 10.01 14.04 2.56
C VAL A 72 9.27 13.30 3.66
N PHE A 73 9.27 11.99 3.59
CA PHE A 73 8.70 11.10 4.61
C PHE A 73 9.84 10.35 5.30
N ILE A 74 9.85 10.37 6.62
CA ILE A 74 10.88 9.73 7.44
C ILE A 74 10.23 8.54 8.14
N LEU A 75 10.69 7.35 7.80
CA LEU A 75 10.23 6.09 8.41
C LEU A 75 11.11 5.72 9.60
N ASN A 76 10.50 5.07 10.56
CA ASN A 76 11.17 4.40 11.66
C ASN A 76 11.67 3.02 11.21
N TYR A 77 12.53 2.40 12.00
CA TYR A 77 13.06 1.05 11.77
C TYR A 77 11.98 -0.06 11.77
N ASP A 78 10.79 0.20 12.34
CA ASP A 78 9.63 -0.69 12.31
C ASP A 78 8.68 -0.41 11.13
N GLY A 79 9.06 0.49 10.22
CA GLY A 79 8.28 0.90 9.06
C GLY A 79 7.21 1.94 9.36
N SER A 80 6.99 2.33 10.60
CA SER A 80 6.07 3.41 10.95
C SER A 80 6.59 4.77 10.48
N LEU A 81 5.67 5.70 10.16
CA LEU A 81 6.05 7.05 9.77
C LEU A 81 6.35 7.90 11.01
N ILE A 82 7.62 8.33 11.19
CA ILE A 82 8.03 9.21 12.29
C ILE A 82 7.63 10.64 12.01
N SER A 83 7.94 11.13 10.81
CA SER A 83 7.78 12.53 10.46
C SER A 83 7.60 12.74 8.97
N SER A 84 7.01 13.86 8.61
CA SER A 84 6.89 14.31 7.23
C SER A 84 7.22 15.78 7.11
N VAL A 85 8.03 16.12 6.10
CA VAL A 85 8.26 17.51 5.69
C VAL A 85 7.43 17.74 4.45
N LEU A 86 6.36 18.50 4.60
CA LEU A 86 5.40 18.76 3.54
C LEU A 86 5.57 20.21 3.02
N PRO A 87 5.25 20.45 1.74
CA PRO A 87 5.08 21.82 1.25
C PRO A 87 4.04 22.57 2.08
N PRO A 88 4.08 23.93 2.10
CA PRO A 88 3.08 24.72 2.83
C PRO A 88 1.66 24.30 2.47
N MET A 89 0.83 24.11 3.50
CA MET A 89 -0.57 23.75 3.36
C MET A 89 -1.38 24.96 2.88
N PRO A 90 -2.29 24.81 1.93
CA PRO A 90 -3.25 25.87 1.59
C PRO A 90 -4.10 26.23 2.80
N VAL A 91 -4.25 27.53 3.06
CA VAL A 91 -5.19 28.01 4.09
C VAL A 91 -6.58 28.03 3.49
N LYS A 92 -7.46 27.12 3.96
CA LYS A 92 -8.86 27.01 3.53
C LYS A 92 -9.77 26.99 4.76
N ALA A 93 -10.00 28.17 5.34
CA ALA A 93 -10.75 28.32 6.57
C ALA A 93 -12.17 27.71 6.49
N ASP A 94 -12.90 27.97 5.40
CA ASP A 94 -14.25 27.46 5.19
C ASP A 94 -14.27 25.91 5.12
N LEU A 95 -13.29 25.32 4.45
CA LEU A 95 -13.15 23.85 4.36
C LEU A 95 -12.89 23.23 5.73
N ARG A 96 -12.01 23.83 6.53
CA ARG A 96 -11.71 23.34 7.88
C ARG A 96 -12.92 23.50 8.79
N ALA A 97 -13.60 24.64 8.75
CA ALA A 97 -14.84 24.84 9.49
C ALA A 97 -15.88 23.76 9.12
N ALA A 98 -16.12 23.53 7.83
CA ALA A 98 -17.04 22.50 7.34
C ALA A 98 -16.60 21.08 7.79
N GLN A 99 -15.30 20.80 7.87
CA GLN A 99 -14.77 19.52 8.37
C GLN A 99 -15.06 19.36 9.86
N PHE A 100 -14.80 20.37 10.69
CA PHE A 100 -15.09 20.35 12.13
C PHE A 100 -16.60 20.20 12.39
N ASP A 101 -17.43 20.94 11.67
CA ASP A 101 -18.88 20.87 11.81
C ASP A 101 -19.42 19.49 11.40
N SER A 102 -18.90 18.91 10.33
CA SER A 102 -19.28 17.56 9.90
C SER A 102 -18.80 16.48 10.88
N CYS A 103 -17.67 16.69 11.56
CA CYS A 103 -17.18 15.76 12.57
C CYS A 103 -18.01 15.82 13.86
N LYS A 104 -18.55 16.99 14.21
CA LYS A 104 -19.44 17.18 15.39
C LYS A 104 -20.86 16.68 15.14
N ASP A 105 -21.33 16.69 13.91
CA ASP A 105 -22.64 16.21 13.50
C ASP A 105 -22.65 14.68 13.42
N PRO A 106 -23.38 13.96 14.30
CA PRO A 106 -23.34 12.49 14.36
C PRO A 106 -23.77 11.82 13.05
N GLU A 107 -24.73 12.41 12.32
CA GLU A 107 -25.25 11.85 11.08
C GLU A 107 -24.25 11.99 9.95
N LYS A 108 -23.66 13.17 9.78
CA LYS A 108 -22.62 13.41 8.77
C LYS A 108 -21.35 12.61 9.05
N LYS A 109 -20.92 12.60 10.32
CA LYS A 109 -19.79 11.79 10.78
C LYS A 109 -20.01 10.31 10.44
N PHE A 110 -21.19 9.78 10.78
CA PHE A 110 -21.52 8.40 10.47
C PHE A 110 -21.55 8.12 8.97
N LYS A 111 -22.15 8.99 8.16
CA LYS A 111 -22.21 8.83 6.70
C LYS A 111 -20.83 8.72 6.09
N ILE A 112 -19.88 9.56 6.48
CA ILE A 112 -18.49 9.53 5.98
C ILE A 112 -17.76 8.28 6.48
N ALA A 113 -17.84 7.98 7.78
CA ALA A 113 -17.22 6.79 8.37
C ALA A 113 -17.76 5.49 7.76
N TYR A 114 -19.05 5.42 7.51
CA TYR A 114 -19.71 4.28 6.84
C TYR A 114 -19.12 4.02 5.46
N GLU A 115 -18.95 5.04 4.62
CA GLU A 115 -18.39 4.89 3.27
C GLU A 115 -16.89 4.50 3.30
N ILE A 116 -16.13 4.96 4.30
CA ILE A 116 -14.74 4.51 4.52
C ILE A 116 -14.70 3.01 4.83
N VAL A 117 -15.51 2.58 5.81
CA VAL A 117 -15.58 1.16 6.21
C VAL A 117 -16.08 0.29 5.07
N LYS A 118 -17.11 0.73 4.35
CA LYS A 118 -17.65 0.04 3.17
C LYS A 118 -16.59 -0.18 2.11
N ALA A 119 -15.80 0.86 1.80
CA ALA A 119 -14.72 0.76 0.83
C ALA A 119 -13.63 -0.21 1.29
N LYS A 120 -13.21 -0.17 2.56
CA LYS A 120 -12.25 -1.11 3.16
C LYS A 120 -12.75 -2.55 3.06
N ILE A 121 -13.97 -2.81 3.52
CA ILE A 121 -14.58 -4.16 3.48
C ILE A 121 -14.65 -4.67 2.04
N GLN A 122 -15.06 -3.82 1.10
CA GLN A 122 -15.11 -4.20 -0.30
C GLN A 122 -13.72 -4.58 -0.83
N ARG A 123 -12.66 -3.84 -0.47
CA ARG A 123 -11.29 -4.17 -0.87
C ARG A 123 -10.79 -5.47 -0.24
N ASN A 124 -11.09 -5.71 1.03
CA ASN A 124 -10.79 -7.00 1.68
C ASN A 124 -11.42 -8.18 0.91
N ARG A 125 -12.69 -8.07 0.54
CA ARG A 125 -13.39 -9.07 -0.29
C ARG A 125 -12.72 -9.28 -1.64
N ASP A 126 -12.31 -8.20 -2.30
CA ASP A 126 -11.66 -8.28 -3.61
C ASP A 126 -10.25 -8.87 -3.53
N VAL A 127 -9.51 -8.59 -2.45
CA VAL A 127 -8.23 -9.25 -2.16
C VAL A 127 -8.43 -10.75 -1.97
N LEU A 128 -9.42 -11.16 -1.19
CA LEU A 128 -9.70 -12.58 -1.00
C LEU A 128 -10.15 -13.27 -2.30
N LYS A 129 -10.93 -12.61 -3.15
CA LYS A 129 -11.23 -13.12 -4.49
C LYS A 129 -9.97 -13.27 -5.34
N TRP A 130 -9.08 -12.29 -5.27
CA TRP A 130 -7.81 -12.34 -5.99
C TRP A 130 -6.89 -13.46 -5.49
N LEU A 131 -6.83 -13.69 -4.17
CA LEU A 131 -6.07 -14.79 -3.55
C LEU A 131 -6.74 -16.15 -3.81
N GLY A 132 -8.06 -16.23 -3.73
CA GLY A 132 -8.84 -17.46 -3.93
C GLY A 132 -8.70 -18.09 -5.31
N VAL A 133 -8.11 -17.38 -6.28
CA VAL A 133 -7.71 -17.97 -7.57
C VAL A 133 -6.55 -18.96 -7.41
N ARG A 134 -5.73 -18.82 -6.35
CA ARG A 134 -4.50 -19.61 -6.12
C ARG A 134 -4.54 -20.45 -4.85
N TYR A 135 -5.32 -20.04 -3.86
CA TYR A 135 -5.35 -20.65 -2.54
C TYR A 135 -6.76 -21.07 -2.14
N ASP A 136 -6.89 -22.17 -1.44
CA ASP A 136 -8.18 -22.60 -0.88
C ASP A 136 -8.48 -21.81 0.41
N ILE A 137 -9.02 -20.62 0.24
CA ILE A 137 -9.47 -19.74 1.33
C ILE A 137 -10.98 -19.51 1.33
N ALA A 138 -11.73 -20.37 0.60
CA ALA A 138 -13.17 -20.21 0.40
C ALA A 138 -13.96 -20.15 1.72
N LYS A 139 -13.52 -20.88 2.75
CA LYS A 139 -14.15 -20.86 4.08
C LYS A 139 -14.06 -19.47 4.71
N HIS A 140 -12.89 -18.84 4.68
CA HIS A 140 -12.66 -17.51 5.25
C HIS A 140 -13.36 -16.43 4.42
N ALA A 141 -13.31 -16.51 3.10
CA ALA A 141 -13.98 -15.57 2.20
C ALA A 141 -15.51 -15.55 2.47
N ARG A 142 -16.15 -16.73 2.61
CA ARG A 142 -17.57 -16.82 2.98
C ARG A 142 -17.87 -16.20 4.34
N ARG A 143 -16.96 -16.28 5.32
CA ARG A 143 -17.12 -15.62 6.63
C ARG A 143 -17.04 -14.11 6.49
N VAL A 144 -16.06 -13.60 5.74
CA VAL A 144 -15.96 -12.17 5.42
C VAL A 144 -17.23 -11.67 4.75
N ASP A 145 -17.76 -12.39 3.76
CA ASP A 145 -19.01 -12.02 3.07
C ASP A 145 -20.19 -11.97 4.04
N LYS A 146 -20.31 -12.96 4.96
CA LYS A 146 -21.37 -13.01 5.96
C LYS A 146 -21.29 -11.82 6.93
N GLU A 147 -20.12 -11.55 7.50
CA GLU A 147 -19.95 -10.42 8.45
C GLU A 147 -20.16 -9.07 7.75
N ALA A 148 -19.74 -8.94 6.49
CA ALA A 148 -19.93 -7.73 5.70
C ALA A 148 -21.40 -7.32 5.53
N LEU A 149 -22.33 -8.29 5.51
CA LEU A 149 -23.77 -8.00 5.40
C LEU A 149 -24.29 -7.18 6.60
N ALA A 150 -23.69 -7.33 7.77
CA ALA A 150 -24.09 -6.59 8.96
C ALA A 150 -23.87 -5.07 8.82
N LEU A 151 -22.99 -4.62 7.90
CA LEU A 151 -22.75 -3.20 7.69
C LEU A 151 -24.01 -2.45 7.27
N SER A 152 -24.93 -3.07 6.52
CA SER A 152 -26.19 -2.46 6.12
C SER A 152 -27.13 -2.11 7.29
N LYS A 153 -26.90 -2.75 8.45
CA LYS A 153 -27.66 -2.53 9.68
C LYS A 153 -27.02 -1.51 10.63
N ALA A 154 -25.78 -1.10 10.35
CA ALA A 154 -25.10 -0.09 11.16
C ALA A 154 -25.85 1.24 11.13
N ARG A 155 -25.91 1.91 12.27
CA ARG A 155 -26.54 3.22 12.45
C ARG A 155 -25.62 4.24 13.12
N THR A 156 -24.52 3.77 13.67
CA THR A 156 -23.51 4.59 14.36
C THR A 156 -22.11 4.27 13.83
N VAL A 157 -21.18 5.17 14.08
CA VAL A 157 -19.74 4.93 13.78
C VAL A 157 -19.23 3.67 14.51
N ASN A 158 -19.69 3.49 15.75
CA ASN A 158 -19.29 2.32 16.55
C ASN A 158 -19.80 1.00 15.93
N ASP A 159 -21.04 0.98 15.43
CA ASP A 159 -21.57 -0.21 14.74
C ASP A 159 -20.72 -0.55 13.52
N ALA A 160 -20.37 0.47 12.72
CA ALA A 160 -19.52 0.28 11.55
C ALA A 160 -18.13 -0.25 11.91
N ARG A 161 -17.51 0.25 13.01
CA ARG A 161 -16.22 -0.22 13.52
C ARG A 161 -16.29 -1.67 14.01
N ILE A 162 -17.37 -2.07 14.68
CA ILE A 162 -17.56 -3.46 15.12
C ILE A 162 -17.63 -4.40 13.93
N VAL A 163 -18.35 -4.03 12.88
CA VAL A 163 -18.44 -4.83 11.65
C VAL A 163 -17.08 -4.90 10.96
N GLU A 164 -16.38 -3.78 10.87
CA GLU A 164 -15.04 -3.70 10.29
C GLU A 164 -14.06 -4.64 11.01
N GLY A 165 -14.06 -4.61 12.37
CA GLY A 165 -13.20 -5.47 13.18
C GLY A 165 -13.46 -6.97 12.97
N ARG A 166 -14.75 -7.38 12.86
CA ARG A 166 -15.12 -8.78 12.57
C ARG A 166 -14.68 -9.20 11.17
N VAL A 167 -14.89 -8.36 10.18
CA VAL A 167 -14.42 -8.61 8.81
C VAL A 167 -12.90 -8.73 8.78
N ALA A 168 -12.18 -7.81 9.44
CA ALA A 168 -10.73 -7.80 9.52
C ALA A 168 -10.20 -9.09 10.16
N GLN A 169 -10.85 -9.61 11.21
CA GLN A 169 -10.48 -10.87 11.85
C GLN A 169 -10.45 -12.03 10.85
N TYR A 170 -11.52 -12.23 10.10
CA TYR A 170 -11.60 -13.34 9.12
C TYR A 170 -10.73 -13.10 7.89
N TYR A 171 -10.53 -11.85 7.51
CA TYR A 171 -9.59 -11.47 6.47
C TYR A 171 -8.15 -11.86 6.84
N TRP A 172 -7.70 -11.54 8.05
CA TRP A 172 -6.36 -11.88 8.51
C TRP A 172 -6.16 -13.39 8.75
N LEU A 173 -7.21 -14.12 9.16
CA LEU A 173 -7.17 -15.59 9.21
C LEU A 173 -6.98 -16.20 7.81
N ALA A 174 -7.58 -15.60 6.77
CA ALA A 174 -7.35 -16.03 5.40
C ALA A 174 -5.90 -15.77 4.95
N ILE A 175 -5.35 -14.60 5.27
CA ILE A 175 -3.95 -14.28 4.98
C ILE A 175 -3.00 -15.22 5.73
N GLN A 176 -3.27 -15.48 7.01
CA GLN A 176 -2.50 -16.41 7.83
C GLN A 176 -2.41 -17.79 7.20
N SER A 177 -3.51 -18.31 6.65
CA SER A 177 -3.54 -19.66 6.06
C SER A 177 -2.71 -19.81 4.77
N ILE A 178 -2.22 -18.70 4.20
CA ILE A 178 -1.41 -18.71 2.97
C ILE A 178 0.05 -18.25 3.20
N VAL A 179 0.33 -17.60 4.32
CA VAL A 179 1.70 -17.21 4.69
C VAL A 179 2.40 -18.45 5.24
N PRO A 180 3.62 -18.79 4.76
CA PRO A 180 4.36 -19.94 5.27
C PRO A 180 4.56 -19.87 6.80
N GLU A 181 4.36 -20.99 7.49
CA GLU A 181 4.44 -21.09 8.95
C GLU A 181 5.81 -20.65 9.51
N THR A 182 6.87 -20.79 8.71
CA THR A 182 8.22 -20.35 9.05
C THR A 182 8.31 -18.86 9.43
N PHE A 183 7.40 -18.02 8.91
CA PHE A 183 7.36 -16.59 9.24
C PHE A 183 6.55 -16.27 10.50
N CYS A 184 5.97 -17.28 11.15
CA CYS A 184 5.25 -17.17 12.42
C CYS A 184 4.13 -16.12 12.45
N PHE A 185 3.56 -15.76 11.29
CA PHE A 185 2.47 -14.81 11.20
C PHE A 185 1.19 -15.39 11.78
N GLN A 186 0.69 -14.84 12.88
CA GLN A 186 -0.54 -15.29 13.50
C GLN A 186 -1.72 -14.36 13.23
N SER A 187 -1.49 -13.06 13.26
CA SER A 187 -2.56 -12.07 13.13
C SER A 187 -1.99 -10.66 13.02
N ARG A 188 -2.85 -9.74 12.62
CA ARG A 188 -2.58 -8.29 12.69
C ARG A 188 -2.95 -7.70 14.06
N ILE A 189 -3.48 -8.49 14.98
CA ILE A 189 -3.87 -8.05 16.32
C ILE A 189 -2.61 -7.93 17.18
N VAL A 190 -2.23 -6.70 17.49
CA VAL A 190 -1.15 -6.41 18.43
C VAL A 190 -1.68 -6.58 19.85
N LYS A 191 -1.13 -7.51 20.63
CA LYS A 191 -1.38 -7.58 22.07
C LYS A 191 -0.90 -6.27 22.70
N SER A 192 -1.69 -5.72 23.58
CA SER A 192 -1.81 -4.34 24.06
C SER A 192 -0.57 -3.56 24.51
N HIS A 193 0.64 -4.08 24.43
CA HIS A 193 1.86 -3.41 24.91
C HIS A 193 3.07 -3.51 23.98
N GLN A 194 2.93 -4.07 22.78
CA GLN A 194 4.03 -4.17 21.83
C GLN A 194 3.78 -3.26 20.64
N TYR A 195 4.45 -2.13 20.61
CA TYR A 195 4.48 -1.22 19.45
C TYR A 195 5.27 -1.78 18.26
N ASN A 196 5.85 -2.97 18.40
CA ASN A 196 6.77 -3.56 17.44
C ASN A 196 6.08 -4.67 16.64
N ALA A 197 6.59 -4.91 15.43
CA ALA A 197 6.16 -6.05 14.64
C ALA A 197 6.54 -7.36 15.35
N SER A 198 5.53 -8.23 15.56
CA SER A 198 5.69 -9.52 16.22
C SER A 198 6.37 -10.58 15.35
N ASP A 199 6.45 -10.34 14.07
CA ASP A 199 6.93 -11.27 13.06
C ASP A 199 7.35 -10.53 11.77
N PRO A 200 8.12 -11.20 10.87
CA PRO A 200 8.57 -10.63 9.60
C PRO A 200 7.45 -10.10 8.70
N PHE A 201 6.30 -10.78 8.66
CA PHE A 201 5.20 -10.38 7.81
C PHE A 201 4.55 -9.07 8.30
N ASN A 202 4.33 -8.95 9.63
CA ASN A 202 3.84 -7.72 10.23
C ASN A 202 4.81 -6.55 10.06
N LEU A 203 6.13 -6.81 10.11
CA LEU A 203 7.15 -5.79 9.84
C LEU A 203 7.00 -5.23 8.42
N CYS A 204 6.89 -6.10 7.41
CA CYS A 204 6.66 -5.68 6.02
C CYS A 204 5.33 -4.93 5.84
N LEU A 205 4.26 -5.36 6.50
CA LEU A 205 2.99 -4.63 6.50
C LEU A 205 3.13 -3.22 7.10
N ASN A 206 3.93 -3.05 8.17
CA ASN A 206 4.17 -1.73 8.75
C ASN A 206 4.87 -0.80 7.75
N TYR A 207 5.94 -1.28 7.06
CA TYR A 207 6.58 -0.51 6.00
C TYR A 207 5.61 -0.14 4.88
N ALA A 208 4.80 -1.09 4.44
CA ALA A 208 3.81 -0.85 3.39
C ALA A 208 2.80 0.23 3.80
N TYR A 209 2.31 0.17 5.03
CA TYR A 209 1.36 1.13 5.56
C TYR A 209 1.99 2.50 5.82
N GLY A 210 3.24 2.55 6.29
CA GLY A 210 3.97 3.82 6.42
C GLY A 210 4.14 4.55 5.09
N VAL A 211 4.40 3.81 4.02
CA VAL A 211 4.45 4.38 2.65
C VAL A 211 3.07 4.90 2.22
N ILE A 212 1.98 4.13 2.44
CA ILE A 212 0.62 4.58 2.12
C ILE A 212 0.26 5.82 2.93
N GLU A 213 0.57 5.82 4.22
CA GLU A 213 0.36 6.96 5.12
C GLU A 213 1.02 8.22 4.57
N GLY A 214 2.26 8.13 4.09
CA GLY A 214 2.96 9.25 3.46
C GLY A 214 2.20 9.82 2.26
N TYR A 215 1.66 8.97 1.38
CA TYR A 215 0.85 9.43 0.23
C TYR A 215 -0.47 10.07 0.67
N VAL A 216 -1.13 9.53 1.69
CA VAL A 216 -2.36 10.11 2.25
C VAL A 216 -2.08 11.46 2.91
N ARG A 217 -1.01 11.59 3.71
CA ARG A 217 -0.57 12.88 4.30
C ARG A 217 -0.33 13.92 3.22
N LYS A 218 0.35 13.55 2.15
CA LYS A 218 0.56 14.42 0.98
C LYS A 218 -0.78 14.90 0.40
N ALA A 219 -1.75 14.00 0.21
CA ALA A 219 -3.05 14.34 -0.35
C ALA A 219 -3.86 15.27 0.58
N VAL A 220 -3.92 14.97 1.87
CA VAL A 220 -4.56 15.81 2.91
C VAL A 220 -3.95 17.22 2.93
N ASN A 221 -2.61 17.30 2.88
CA ASN A 221 -1.90 18.57 2.83
C ASN A 221 -2.23 19.37 1.56
N ILE A 222 -2.26 18.73 0.39
CA ILE A 222 -2.55 19.40 -0.90
C ILE A 222 -3.95 20.02 -0.91
N VAL A 223 -4.95 19.32 -0.35
CA VAL A 223 -6.34 19.83 -0.34
C VAL A 223 -6.61 20.80 0.79
N GLY A 224 -5.79 20.83 1.85
CA GLY A 224 -5.89 21.76 2.98
C GLY A 224 -6.84 21.31 4.08
N LEU A 225 -7.14 20.00 4.18
CA LEU A 225 -7.91 19.41 5.29
C LEU A 225 -7.05 19.34 6.56
N GLU A 226 -7.71 19.34 7.74
CA GLU A 226 -7.06 19.18 9.02
C GLU A 226 -6.79 17.70 9.32
N PRO A 227 -5.52 17.26 9.39
CA PRO A 227 -5.18 15.83 9.50
C PRO A 227 -5.61 15.19 10.81
N SER A 228 -5.74 15.98 11.90
CA SER A 228 -6.14 15.46 13.21
C SER A 228 -7.65 15.21 13.37
N VAL A 229 -8.50 15.71 12.44
CA VAL A 229 -9.96 15.64 12.51
C VAL A 229 -10.49 14.56 11.59
N GLY A 230 -10.63 13.34 12.11
CA GLY A 230 -11.18 12.17 11.43
C GLY A 230 -12.65 11.93 11.71
N PHE A 231 -13.23 10.97 11.01
CA PHE A 231 -14.65 10.60 11.09
C PHE A 231 -14.86 9.18 11.65
N LEU A 232 -13.94 8.26 11.33
CA LEU A 232 -13.98 6.87 11.78
C LEU A 232 -13.15 6.66 13.05
N HIS A 233 -11.90 7.13 13.06
CA HIS A 233 -11.03 7.08 14.24
C HIS A 233 -11.22 8.33 15.07
N GLU A 234 -11.50 8.14 16.36
CA GLU A 234 -11.69 9.26 17.27
C GLU A 234 -10.35 9.87 17.69
N PHE A 235 -10.38 11.17 17.91
CA PHE A 235 -9.30 11.88 18.57
C PHE A 235 -9.19 11.38 20.00
N SER A 236 -8.19 10.59 20.32
CA SER A 236 -7.82 10.27 21.69
C SER A 236 -6.86 11.36 22.19
N GLY A 237 -7.31 12.20 23.12
CA GLY A 237 -6.63 13.44 23.54
C GLY A 237 -5.22 13.31 24.12
N SER A 238 -4.60 12.13 24.08
CA SER A 238 -3.25 11.88 24.58
C SER A 238 -2.21 11.56 23.52
N GLN A 239 -2.55 11.51 22.23
CA GLN A 239 -1.61 11.10 21.19
C GLN A 239 -1.71 12.01 19.96
N THR A 240 -0.56 12.29 19.37
CA THR A 240 -0.35 12.99 18.08
C THR A 240 -0.88 12.20 16.88
N LYS A 241 -2.06 11.54 17.00
CA LYS A 241 -2.62 10.74 15.92
C LYS A 241 -3.38 11.62 14.94
N GLU A 242 -2.98 11.56 13.69
CA GLU A 242 -3.67 12.23 12.60
C GLU A 242 -4.85 11.36 12.12
N SER A 243 -5.98 11.43 12.85
CA SER A 243 -7.16 10.56 12.67
C SER A 243 -7.67 10.53 11.22
N LEU A 244 -7.70 11.68 10.54
CA LEU A 244 -8.13 11.75 9.13
C LEU A 244 -7.17 10.99 8.20
N VAL A 245 -5.87 11.04 8.48
CA VAL A 245 -4.89 10.32 7.67
C VAL A 245 -5.13 8.82 7.77
N TYR A 246 -5.37 8.31 8.98
CA TYR A 246 -5.70 6.89 9.17
C TYR A 246 -7.04 6.53 8.53
N ASP A 247 -8.06 7.36 8.63
CA ASP A 247 -9.35 7.17 7.99
C ASP A 247 -9.21 7.00 6.48
N LEU A 248 -8.49 7.93 5.84
CA LEU A 248 -8.30 7.93 4.39
C LEU A 248 -7.32 6.86 3.92
N GLN A 249 -6.49 6.32 4.80
CA GLN A 249 -5.60 5.21 4.51
C GLN A 249 -6.37 3.88 4.38
N GLU A 250 -7.44 3.68 5.17
CA GLU A 250 -8.15 2.41 5.26
C GLU A 250 -8.60 1.83 3.90
N PRO A 251 -9.19 2.60 2.98
CA PRO A 251 -9.56 2.12 1.66
C PRO A 251 -8.38 1.68 0.76
N PHE A 252 -7.14 2.02 1.11
CA PHE A 252 -5.95 1.76 0.31
C PHE A 252 -4.97 0.77 0.93
N ARG A 253 -5.18 0.34 2.19
CA ARG A 253 -4.27 -0.63 2.87
C ARG A 253 -4.06 -1.92 2.10
N TRP A 254 -5.06 -2.39 1.38
CA TRP A 254 -4.99 -3.58 0.54
C TRP A 254 -3.85 -3.54 -0.51
N LEU A 255 -3.38 -2.36 -0.91
CA LEU A 255 -2.22 -2.23 -1.80
C LEU A 255 -0.95 -2.76 -1.13
N GLY A 256 -0.78 -2.44 0.16
CA GLY A 256 0.29 -2.96 0.99
C GLY A 256 0.14 -4.46 1.26
N ASP A 257 -1.09 -4.92 1.55
CA ASP A 257 -1.37 -6.34 1.82
C ASP A 257 -0.95 -7.21 0.63
N ILE A 258 -1.40 -6.85 -0.59
CA ILE A 258 -1.04 -7.59 -1.81
C ILE A 258 0.47 -7.51 -2.10
N ALA A 259 1.11 -6.35 -1.90
CA ALA A 259 2.54 -6.22 -2.13
C ALA A 259 3.33 -7.12 -1.17
N THR A 260 2.94 -7.14 0.11
CA THR A 260 3.54 -7.99 1.13
C THR A 260 3.33 -9.48 0.81
N VAL A 261 2.08 -9.91 0.59
CA VAL A 261 1.80 -11.32 0.21
C VAL A 261 2.63 -11.73 -0.99
N LYS A 262 2.73 -10.89 -2.02
CA LYS A 262 3.53 -11.21 -3.21
C LYS A 262 5.02 -11.33 -2.94
N ALA A 263 5.58 -10.49 -2.07
CA ALA A 263 6.98 -10.53 -1.73
C ALA A 263 7.36 -11.87 -1.07
N PHE A 264 6.50 -12.38 -0.18
CA PHE A 264 6.70 -13.68 0.47
C PHE A 264 6.36 -14.85 -0.46
N GLU A 265 5.29 -14.74 -1.26
CA GLU A 265 4.88 -15.77 -2.21
C GLU A 265 5.93 -16.03 -3.31
N SER A 266 6.57 -14.98 -3.80
CA SER A 266 7.59 -15.08 -4.86
C SER A 266 8.98 -15.47 -4.37
N GLY A 267 9.18 -15.59 -3.05
CA GLY A 267 10.53 -15.78 -2.48
C GLY A 267 11.42 -14.54 -2.62
N SER A 268 10.84 -13.37 -2.94
CA SER A 268 11.59 -12.11 -2.96
C SER A 268 12.04 -11.67 -1.58
N LEU A 269 11.38 -12.19 -0.54
CA LEU A 269 11.78 -12.11 0.85
C LEU A 269 11.80 -13.52 1.43
N ASP A 270 12.89 -13.84 2.12
CA ASP A 270 13.10 -15.12 2.77
C ASP A 270 13.40 -14.92 4.26
N LEU A 271 13.32 -15.96 5.08
CA LEU A 271 13.55 -15.88 6.52
C LEU A 271 14.95 -15.33 6.87
N LYS A 272 15.97 -15.66 6.06
CA LYS A 272 17.33 -15.13 6.20
C LYS A 272 17.47 -13.62 6.06
N ASP A 273 16.46 -12.97 5.46
CA ASP A 273 16.42 -11.51 5.29
C ASP A 273 15.97 -10.78 6.55
N PHE A 274 15.61 -11.53 7.58
CA PHE A 274 15.13 -11.02 8.86
C PHE A 274 15.97 -11.54 10.02
N TYR A 275 16.14 -10.69 11.01
CA TYR A 275 16.79 -11.08 12.27
C TYR A 275 16.04 -10.48 13.44
N PHE A 276 16.09 -11.20 14.56
CA PHE A 276 15.48 -10.78 15.82
C PHE A 276 16.57 -10.31 16.78
N THR A 277 16.39 -9.12 17.37
CA THR A 277 17.29 -8.60 18.39
C THR A 277 16.67 -8.78 19.77
N GLY A 278 17.38 -9.49 20.66
CA GLY A 278 16.96 -9.72 22.04
C GLY A 278 16.96 -8.44 22.90
N ASP A 279 17.77 -7.45 22.53
CA ASP A 279 17.93 -6.21 23.29
C ASP A 279 16.68 -5.32 23.23
N ASP A 280 15.97 -5.31 22.08
CA ASP A 280 14.78 -4.51 21.88
C ASP A 280 13.52 -5.34 21.60
N TYR A 281 13.63 -6.67 21.59
CA TYR A 281 12.56 -7.64 21.31
C TYR A 281 11.85 -7.36 19.98
N ARG A 282 12.62 -7.12 18.89
CA ARG A 282 12.10 -6.70 17.58
C ARG A 282 12.64 -7.54 16.44
N TYR A 283 11.79 -7.67 15.43
CA TYR A 283 12.25 -8.09 14.12
C TYR A 283 12.80 -6.92 13.34
N HIS A 284 13.92 -7.16 12.68
CA HIS A 284 14.56 -6.26 11.73
C HIS A 284 14.64 -6.94 10.38
N ILE A 285 14.75 -6.15 9.33
CA ILE A 285 14.93 -6.62 7.96
C ILE A 285 16.28 -6.12 7.45
N GLU A 286 17.04 -7.00 6.80
CA GLU A 286 18.30 -6.64 6.16
C GLU A 286 18.11 -5.51 5.15
N ILE A 287 19.08 -4.59 5.07
CA ILE A 287 18.93 -3.34 4.32
C ILE A 287 18.64 -3.59 2.84
N ASP A 288 19.32 -4.57 2.23
CA ASP A 288 19.10 -4.88 0.81
C ASP A 288 17.74 -5.51 0.55
N ALA A 289 17.31 -6.42 1.42
CA ALA A 289 15.96 -7.00 1.37
C ALA A 289 14.88 -5.92 1.56
N LYS A 290 15.10 -4.99 2.49
CA LYS A 290 14.22 -3.85 2.71
C LYS A 290 14.15 -2.93 1.49
N ARG A 291 15.29 -2.58 0.88
CA ARG A 291 15.33 -1.80 -0.37
C ARG A 291 14.53 -2.48 -1.46
N HIS A 292 14.76 -3.77 -1.63
CA HIS A 292 14.02 -4.56 -2.63
C HIS A 292 12.51 -4.55 -2.36
N PHE A 293 12.09 -4.80 -1.13
CA PHE A 293 10.67 -4.74 -0.76
C PHE A 293 10.04 -3.37 -1.04
N LEU A 294 10.75 -2.31 -0.73
CA LEU A 294 10.26 -0.95 -0.94
C LEU A 294 10.24 -0.54 -2.42
N GLU A 295 11.10 -1.15 -3.25
CA GLU A 295 10.99 -1.03 -4.71
C GLU A 295 9.75 -1.75 -5.24
N LEU A 296 9.42 -2.93 -4.74
CA LEU A 296 8.17 -3.63 -5.07
C LEU A 296 6.93 -2.78 -4.72
N LEU A 297 6.94 -2.13 -3.55
CA LEU A 297 5.89 -1.19 -3.15
C LEU A 297 5.82 0.00 -4.10
N LYS A 298 6.96 0.64 -4.39
CA LYS A 298 7.04 1.77 -5.33
C LYS A 298 6.49 1.40 -6.70
N ASP A 299 6.86 0.24 -7.22
CA ASP A 299 6.37 -0.24 -8.51
C ASP A 299 4.86 -0.48 -8.47
N ARG A 300 4.34 -0.98 -7.36
CA ARG A 300 2.91 -1.12 -7.14
C ARG A 300 2.19 0.23 -7.18
N PHE A 301 2.72 1.24 -6.49
CA PHE A 301 2.14 2.59 -6.48
C PHE A 301 2.27 3.33 -7.82
N ASN A 302 3.34 3.08 -8.57
CA ASN A 302 3.54 3.64 -9.90
C ASN A 302 2.81 2.87 -11.00
N SER A 303 2.28 1.68 -10.71
CA SER A 303 1.51 0.92 -11.69
C SER A 303 0.26 1.69 -12.09
N GLY A 304 0.05 1.82 -13.40
CA GLY A 304 -1.14 2.45 -13.94
C GLY A 304 -2.42 1.70 -13.56
N VAL A 305 -3.43 2.41 -13.11
CA VAL A 305 -4.75 1.90 -12.79
C VAL A 305 -5.82 2.70 -13.51
N THR A 306 -6.81 2.03 -14.10
CA THR A 306 -7.94 2.72 -14.73
C THR A 306 -8.89 3.22 -13.66
N TYR A 307 -9.08 4.53 -13.62
CA TYR A 307 -9.99 5.22 -12.72
C TYR A 307 -10.64 6.40 -13.45
N LYS A 308 -11.99 6.45 -13.49
CA LYS A 308 -12.76 7.46 -14.25
C LYS A 308 -12.28 7.58 -15.71
N ASP A 309 -12.21 6.43 -16.40
CA ASP A 309 -11.85 6.28 -17.82
C ASP A 309 -10.43 6.76 -18.21
N LYS A 310 -9.58 7.01 -17.22
CA LYS A 310 -8.19 7.40 -17.42
C LYS A 310 -7.24 6.49 -16.64
N THR A 311 -6.02 6.38 -17.13
CA THR A 311 -4.96 5.65 -16.40
C THR A 311 -4.22 6.61 -15.49
N TRP A 312 -4.22 6.31 -14.19
CA TRP A 312 -3.60 7.10 -13.14
C TRP A 312 -2.63 6.27 -12.33
N LYS A 313 -1.70 6.93 -11.62
CA LYS A 313 -0.94 6.33 -10.52
C LYS A 313 -1.79 6.33 -9.25
N TRP A 314 -1.44 5.47 -8.30
CA TRP A 314 -2.21 5.34 -7.05
C TRP A 314 -2.17 6.59 -6.18
N ASP A 315 -1.07 7.33 -6.15
CA ASP A 315 -1.00 8.62 -5.44
C ASP A 315 -2.05 9.63 -5.97
N THR A 316 -2.26 9.63 -7.28
CA THR A 316 -3.29 10.47 -7.91
C THR A 316 -4.70 9.98 -7.56
N VAL A 317 -4.94 8.66 -7.49
CA VAL A 317 -6.24 8.12 -7.05
C VAL A 317 -6.53 8.50 -5.60
N ILE A 318 -5.52 8.41 -4.71
CA ILE A 318 -5.63 8.86 -3.32
C ILE A 318 -6.00 10.34 -3.26
N LEU A 319 -5.32 11.18 -4.03
CA LEU A 319 -5.61 12.62 -4.10
C LEU A 319 -7.03 12.88 -4.61
N CYS A 320 -7.48 12.18 -5.65
CA CYS A 320 -8.85 12.31 -6.17
C CYS A 320 -9.90 11.96 -5.10
N LYS A 321 -9.69 10.90 -4.33
CA LYS A 321 -10.61 10.52 -3.23
C LYS A 321 -10.63 11.54 -2.10
N THR A 322 -9.46 12.11 -1.76
CA THR A 322 -9.37 13.20 -0.79
C THR A 322 -10.10 14.46 -1.29
N GLN A 323 -10.01 14.77 -2.58
CA GLN A 323 -10.78 15.87 -3.19
C GLN A 323 -12.28 15.61 -3.22
N GLU A 324 -12.74 14.37 -3.41
CA GLU A 324 -14.15 14.00 -3.32
C GLU A 324 -14.70 14.26 -1.92
N LEU A 325 -13.93 13.90 -0.87
CA LEU A 325 -14.29 14.29 0.50
C LEU A 325 -14.39 15.81 0.66
N THR A 326 -13.45 16.59 0.13
CA THR A 326 -13.48 18.05 0.17
C THR A 326 -14.76 18.62 -0.43
N ARG A 327 -15.18 18.13 -1.61
CA ARG A 327 -16.42 18.59 -2.26
C ARG A 327 -17.66 18.23 -1.45
N SER A 328 -17.69 17.04 -0.84
CA SER A 328 -18.82 16.64 0.02
C SER A 328 -18.91 17.52 1.27
N LEU A 329 -17.78 17.87 1.89
CA LEU A 329 -17.76 18.76 3.05
C LEU A 329 -18.24 20.16 2.72
N LEU A 330 -17.88 20.68 1.53
CA LEU A 330 -18.32 21.99 1.03
C LEU A 330 -19.74 21.97 0.42
N ARG A 331 -20.44 20.83 0.48
CA ARG A 331 -21.79 20.64 -0.12
C ARG A 331 -21.82 20.80 -1.63
N GLU A 332 -20.70 20.66 -2.30
CA GLU A 332 -20.60 20.62 -3.76
C GLU A 332 -20.99 19.23 -4.32
N SER A 333 -21.17 18.25 -3.43
CA SER A 333 -21.60 16.88 -3.73
C SER A 333 -22.41 16.33 -2.56
N ASP A 334 -23.56 15.69 -2.87
CA ASP A 334 -24.44 15.08 -1.85
C ASP A 334 -23.90 13.80 -1.25
N SER A 335 -22.87 13.21 -1.86
CA SER A 335 -22.27 11.95 -1.41
C SER A 335 -20.74 11.95 -1.55
N VAL A 336 -20.11 11.25 -0.65
CA VAL A 336 -18.71 10.88 -0.75
C VAL A 336 -18.63 9.37 -0.96
N GLU A 337 -17.76 8.94 -1.88
CA GLU A 337 -17.52 7.54 -2.12
C GLU A 337 -16.01 7.25 -2.11
N PHE A 338 -15.58 6.32 -1.25
CA PHE A 338 -14.17 5.92 -1.14
C PHE A 338 -13.84 4.66 -1.95
N ALA A 339 -14.80 4.12 -2.71
CA ALA A 339 -14.53 3.03 -3.63
C ALA A 339 -13.40 3.40 -4.59
N ASN A 340 -12.44 2.50 -4.74
CA ASN A 340 -11.28 2.66 -5.61
C ASN A 340 -11.12 1.40 -6.46
N PRO A 341 -10.29 1.39 -7.52
CA PRO A 341 -10.12 0.23 -8.37
C PRO A 341 -9.72 -1.02 -7.60
N ALA A 342 -10.36 -2.14 -7.90
CA ALA A 342 -10.10 -3.42 -7.26
C ALA A 342 -8.84 -4.11 -7.81
N PRO A 343 -8.18 -4.99 -7.03
CA PRO A 343 -7.22 -5.92 -7.58
C PRO A 343 -7.93 -6.83 -8.59
N CYS A 344 -7.40 -6.90 -9.80
CA CYS A 344 -7.92 -7.81 -10.82
C CYS A 344 -6.91 -8.96 -10.98
N PRO A 345 -7.30 -10.22 -10.70
CA PRO A 345 -6.44 -11.36 -10.98
C PRO A 345 -6.19 -11.45 -12.48
N ARG A 346 -4.92 -11.56 -12.87
CA ARG A 346 -4.61 -11.86 -14.27
C ARG A 346 -5.09 -13.28 -14.57
N ARG A 347 -5.52 -13.55 -15.80
CA ARG A 347 -5.90 -14.91 -16.21
C ARG A 347 -4.75 -15.91 -16.01
N SER A 348 -3.50 -15.46 -16.13
CA SER A 348 -2.30 -16.24 -15.83
C SER A 348 -2.13 -16.63 -14.36
N ASP A 349 -2.89 -16.00 -13.44
CA ASP A 349 -2.82 -16.31 -12.02
C ASP A 349 -3.83 -17.42 -11.62
N SER A 350 -4.69 -17.87 -12.55
CA SER A 350 -5.64 -18.95 -12.32
C SER A 350 -4.93 -20.26 -12.01
N LEU A 351 -5.24 -20.86 -10.85
CA LEU A 351 -4.69 -22.15 -10.44
C LEU A 351 -4.97 -23.25 -11.48
N ALA A 352 -6.20 -23.31 -11.98
CA ALA A 352 -6.59 -24.27 -13.01
C ALA A 352 -5.77 -24.09 -14.30
N LEU A 353 -5.50 -22.86 -14.71
CA LEU A 353 -4.63 -22.60 -15.87
C LEU A 353 -3.20 -23.03 -15.61
N ARG A 354 -2.66 -22.72 -14.42
CA ARG A 354 -1.30 -23.08 -14.03
C ARG A 354 -1.11 -24.59 -13.96
N GLN A 355 -2.03 -25.30 -13.32
CA GLN A 355 -2.04 -26.76 -13.27
C GLN A 355 -2.12 -27.35 -14.68
N ARG A 356 -3.04 -26.89 -15.52
CA ARG A 356 -3.16 -27.37 -16.90
C ARG A 356 -1.90 -27.14 -17.73
N ILE A 357 -1.17 -26.03 -17.52
CA ILE A 357 0.11 -25.77 -18.20
C ILE A 357 1.20 -26.76 -17.74
N LEU A 358 1.24 -27.12 -16.48
CA LEU A 358 2.20 -28.09 -15.94
C LEU A 358 1.90 -29.52 -16.44
N GLU A 359 0.63 -29.91 -16.49
CA GLU A 359 0.17 -31.23 -16.91
C GLU A 359 0.20 -31.43 -18.43
N LEU A 360 0.17 -30.33 -19.21
CA LEU A 360 0.06 -30.37 -20.66
C LEU A 360 1.31 -31.01 -21.29
N SER A 361 1.17 -32.18 -21.92
CA SER A 361 2.29 -32.80 -22.62
C SER A 361 2.75 -31.98 -23.83
N ALA A 362 3.98 -32.20 -24.30
CA ALA A 362 4.50 -31.51 -25.47
C ALA A 362 3.71 -31.84 -26.75
N GLU A 363 3.17 -33.03 -26.82
CA GLU A 363 2.36 -33.52 -27.93
C GLU A 363 0.96 -32.86 -27.95
N GLU A 364 0.31 -32.81 -26.78
CA GLU A 364 -0.98 -32.11 -26.62
C GLU A 364 -0.83 -30.60 -26.89
N ALA A 365 0.26 -29.97 -26.41
CA ALA A 365 0.56 -28.57 -26.69
C ALA A 365 0.67 -28.31 -28.21
N ARG A 366 1.34 -29.20 -28.91
CA ARG A 366 1.47 -29.13 -30.39
C ARG A 366 0.11 -29.27 -31.10
N LYS A 367 -0.72 -30.20 -30.66
CA LYS A 367 -2.09 -30.40 -31.19
C LYS A 367 -2.96 -29.18 -31.08
N ILE A 368 -2.81 -28.40 -29.99
CA ILE A 368 -3.55 -27.15 -29.79
C ILE A 368 -2.77 -25.93 -30.30
N GLY A 369 -1.65 -26.11 -31.03
CA GLY A 369 -0.88 -25.06 -31.67
C GLY A 369 -0.08 -24.18 -30.70
N ILE A 370 0.41 -24.75 -29.58
CA ILE A 370 1.37 -24.12 -28.68
C ILE A 370 2.77 -24.68 -29.00
N GLY A 371 3.67 -23.81 -29.44
CA GLY A 371 5.06 -24.19 -29.78
C GLY A 371 5.87 -24.57 -28.52
N LYS A 372 6.94 -25.38 -28.72
CA LYS A 372 7.84 -25.81 -27.64
C LYS A 372 8.40 -24.67 -26.81
N SER A 373 8.87 -23.59 -27.45
CA SER A 373 9.40 -22.41 -26.77
C SER A 373 8.35 -21.69 -25.92
N THR A 374 7.12 -21.59 -26.43
CA THR A 374 5.99 -20.99 -25.69
C THR A 374 5.62 -21.84 -24.50
N LEU A 375 5.55 -23.16 -24.65
CA LEU A 375 5.25 -24.09 -23.55
C LEU A 375 6.34 -24.03 -22.46
N HIS A 376 7.61 -24.01 -22.87
CA HIS A 376 8.73 -23.86 -21.94
C HIS A 376 8.67 -22.53 -21.16
N TYR A 377 8.41 -21.42 -21.85
CA TYR A 377 8.20 -20.10 -21.24
C TYR A 377 7.05 -20.11 -20.22
N LEU A 378 5.90 -20.69 -20.59
CA LEU A 378 4.73 -20.79 -19.71
C LEU A 378 5.03 -21.63 -18.47
N ARG A 379 5.66 -22.80 -18.62
CA ARG A 379 6.04 -23.69 -17.52
C ARG A 379 7.03 -23.04 -16.58
N LYS A 380 8.07 -22.42 -17.12
CA LYS A 380 9.06 -21.69 -16.32
C LYS A 380 8.38 -20.62 -15.47
N ASN A 381 7.54 -19.76 -16.04
CA ASN A 381 6.83 -18.73 -15.27
C ASN A 381 5.87 -19.30 -14.23
N VAL A 382 5.24 -20.44 -14.51
CA VAL A 382 4.39 -21.11 -13.52
C VAL A 382 5.21 -21.64 -12.36
N GLN A 383 6.36 -22.28 -12.63
CA GLN A 383 7.28 -22.80 -11.61
C GLN A 383 7.89 -21.69 -10.77
N ASP A 384 8.28 -20.58 -11.41
CA ASP A 384 8.85 -19.41 -10.75
C ASP A 384 7.77 -18.53 -10.06
N GLY A 385 6.51 -18.97 -9.99
CA GLY A 385 5.42 -18.20 -9.38
C GLY A 385 5.05 -16.90 -10.11
N GLN A 386 5.65 -16.64 -11.28
CA GLN A 386 5.51 -15.37 -12.00
C GLN A 386 4.22 -15.32 -12.84
N SER A 387 3.66 -14.11 -12.98
CA SER A 387 2.60 -13.84 -13.94
C SER A 387 3.16 -13.75 -15.36
N PHE A 388 2.44 -14.29 -16.34
CA PHE A 388 2.86 -14.29 -17.73
C PHE A 388 1.77 -13.71 -18.65
N LYS A 389 2.17 -13.16 -19.80
CA LYS A 389 1.21 -12.69 -20.80
C LYS A 389 0.56 -13.89 -21.49
N THR A 390 -0.75 -14.02 -21.34
CA THR A 390 -1.55 -15.01 -22.03
C THR A 390 -2.27 -14.37 -23.20
N TYR A 391 -2.01 -14.86 -24.40
CA TYR A 391 -2.76 -14.44 -25.58
C TYR A 391 -4.15 -15.10 -25.53
N ARG A 392 -5.20 -14.35 -25.87
CA ARG A 392 -6.59 -14.82 -25.89
C ARG A 392 -6.75 -16.15 -26.64
N LYS A 393 -5.99 -16.32 -27.75
CA LYS A 393 -5.94 -17.55 -28.55
C LYS A 393 -5.37 -18.75 -27.78
N VAL A 394 -4.38 -18.57 -26.92
CA VAL A 394 -3.78 -19.65 -26.10
C VAL A 394 -4.75 -20.10 -25.02
N LEU A 395 -5.44 -19.17 -24.38
CA LEU A 395 -6.46 -19.48 -23.37
C LEU A 395 -7.65 -20.24 -23.94
N GLN A 396 -8.13 -19.86 -25.12
CA GLN A 396 -9.19 -20.56 -25.82
C GLN A 396 -8.77 -22.01 -26.16
N LYS A 397 -7.54 -22.20 -26.62
CA LYS A 397 -6.98 -23.51 -26.95
C LYS A 397 -6.80 -24.42 -25.73
N LEU A 398 -6.54 -23.84 -24.56
CA LEU A 398 -6.44 -24.58 -23.29
C LEU A 398 -7.80 -24.91 -22.67
N GLY A 399 -8.92 -24.58 -23.34
CA GLY A 399 -10.27 -24.84 -22.85
C GLY A 399 -10.69 -23.97 -21.66
N ILE A 400 -9.91 -22.93 -21.35
CA ILE A 400 -10.14 -22.05 -20.21
C ILE A 400 -10.62 -20.71 -20.75
N GLY A 401 -11.95 -20.56 -20.88
CA GLY A 401 -12.53 -19.24 -21.14
C GLY A 401 -13.44 -19.13 -22.33
N SER A 402 -14.62 -19.64 -22.16
CA SER A 402 -15.81 -19.16 -22.87
C SER A 402 -17.01 -19.18 -21.92
N ARG A 403 -17.00 -18.34 -20.91
CA ARG A 403 -18.20 -17.88 -20.19
C ARG A 403 -17.82 -16.62 -19.45
N THR A 404 -18.09 -15.50 -20.08
CA THR A 404 -18.91 -14.41 -19.51
C THR A 404 -18.93 -13.27 -20.51
N ARG A 405 -20.08 -13.04 -21.04
CA ARG A 405 -20.51 -11.73 -21.53
C ARG A 405 -20.65 -10.81 -20.34
#